data_cc3e2cd5bb5f2b461ab3547daf074535
#
_entry.id   cc3e2cd5bb5f2b461ab3547daf074535
#
_cell.length_a   1.000
_cell.length_b   1.000
_cell.length_c   1.000
_cell.angle_alpha   90.00
_cell.angle_beta   90.00
_cell.angle_gamma   90.00
#
_symmetry.space_group_name_H-M   'P 1'
#
loop_
_entity.id
_entity.type
_entity.pdbx_description
1 polymer ?
#
loop_
_entity_poly.entity_id
_entity_poly.type
_entity_poly.pdbx_seq_one_letter_code
_entity_poly.pdbx_strand_id
1 'polypeptide(L)'
;VAISKADGPNSLEIGISVDVGNHKIMRNQNNKNTVNPAFAKTSRPCPPFCVQPMQLRPGVETIGEQEIIHYAVMMSKGMKMPDGSEIMIIDSRTPDWTAKGMIPGAVNIPWTHLSEAKGADPISIAEIMTEKFGAEEQNGLFYYNNAKTLVMYCNGMWCGQSPNNIKSLLKYG
;
A
#
# COMPACT_ATOMS: atom_id res chain seq x y z
N VAL A 1 -15.62 0.73 -4.95
CA VAL A 1 -15.72 1.38 -6.28
C VAL A 1 -15.10 0.41 -7.29
N ALA A 2 -15.92 -0.18 -8.16
CA ALA A 2 -15.40 -0.97 -9.25
C ALA A 2 -14.70 -0.02 -10.24
N ILE A 3 -13.37 -0.05 -10.28
CA ILE A 3 -12.62 0.63 -11.33
C ILE A 3 -12.95 -0.11 -12.62
N SER A 4 -13.58 0.59 -13.58
CA SER A 4 -13.91 -0.01 -14.86
C SER A 4 -12.60 -0.43 -15.54
N LYS A 5 -12.57 -1.65 -16.09
CA LYS A 5 -11.41 -2.17 -16.83
C LYS A 5 -11.01 -1.31 -18.04
N ALA A 6 -11.83 -0.32 -18.41
CA ALA A 6 -11.64 0.50 -19.62
C ALA A 6 -10.57 1.58 -19.50
N ASP A 7 -10.22 2.02 -18.28
CA ASP A 7 -9.41 3.22 -18.07
C ASP A 7 -8.02 2.98 -17.49
N GLY A 8 -7.67 1.72 -17.19
CA GLY A 8 -6.35 1.36 -16.68
C GLY A 8 -5.39 0.90 -17.80
N PRO A 9 -4.09 1.14 -17.62
CA PRO A 9 -3.11 0.58 -18.54
C PRO A 9 -3.18 -0.95 -18.48
N ASN A 10 -3.22 -1.61 -19.62
CA ASN A 10 -3.25 -3.07 -19.72
C ASN A 10 -1.86 -3.64 -19.39
N SER A 11 -1.55 -3.77 -18.11
CA SER A 11 -0.27 -4.28 -17.61
C SER A 11 -0.09 -5.79 -17.80
N LEU A 12 -1.14 -6.49 -18.25
CA LEU A 12 -1.11 -7.95 -18.44
C LEU A 12 -0.55 -8.37 -19.80
N GLU A 13 -0.54 -7.49 -20.79
CA GLU A 13 0.01 -7.81 -22.09
C GLU A 13 1.54 -7.70 -22.08
N ILE A 14 2.18 -8.69 -22.72
CA ILE A 14 3.63 -8.73 -22.86
C ILE A 14 4.08 -7.58 -23.75
N GLY A 15 5.12 -6.87 -23.33
CA GLY A 15 5.72 -5.77 -24.10
C GLY A 15 5.00 -4.43 -23.95
N ILE A 16 3.85 -4.36 -23.28
CA ILE A 16 3.23 -3.10 -22.89
C ILE A 16 3.91 -2.56 -21.64
N SER A 17 4.32 -1.31 -21.72
CA SER A 17 4.89 -0.58 -20.59
C SER A 17 3.96 0.52 -20.11
N VAL A 18 4.04 0.81 -18.82
CA VAL A 18 3.29 1.87 -18.16
C VAL A 18 4.27 2.82 -17.49
N ASP A 19 4.07 4.11 -17.68
CA ASP A 19 4.89 5.13 -17.04
C ASP A 19 4.25 5.57 -15.73
N VAL A 20 5.04 5.50 -14.64
CA VAL A 20 4.69 5.99 -13.30
C VAL A 20 5.75 7.04 -12.94
N GLY A 21 5.43 8.31 -13.12
CA GLY A 21 6.42 9.38 -13.02
C GLY A 21 7.59 9.13 -13.97
N ASN A 22 8.80 9.06 -13.45
CA ASN A 22 10.03 8.81 -14.22
C ASN A 22 10.36 7.30 -14.36
N HIS A 23 9.48 6.42 -13.89
CA HIS A 23 9.70 4.98 -13.90
C HIS A 23 8.86 4.31 -14.98
N LYS A 24 9.48 3.44 -15.77
CA LYS A 24 8.78 2.58 -16.71
C LYS A 24 8.58 1.21 -16.10
N ILE A 25 7.31 0.81 -15.95
CA ILE A 25 6.90 -0.51 -15.45
C ILE A 25 6.46 -1.37 -16.62
N MET A 26 6.95 -2.59 -16.70
CA MET A 26 6.55 -3.53 -17.73
C MET A 26 6.56 -4.96 -17.18
N ARG A 27 5.65 -5.79 -17.68
CA ARG A 27 5.67 -7.22 -17.38
C ARG A 27 6.86 -7.87 -18.08
N ASN A 28 7.67 -8.60 -17.30
CA ASN A 28 8.80 -9.37 -17.82
C ASN A 28 8.52 -10.87 -17.70
N GLN A 29 8.59 -11.58 -18.83
CA GLN A 29 8.34 -13.03 -18.90
C GLN A 29 9.60 -13.86 -18.59
N ASN A 30 10.75 -13.25 -18.39
CA ASN A 30 11.95 -13.96 -18.03
C ASN A 30 11.91 -14.33 -16.53
N ASN A 31 11.58 -15.57 -16.22
CA ASN A 31 11.52 -16.08 -14.85
C ASN A 31 12.87 -16.05 -14.10
N LYS A 32 13.97 -15.85 -14.83
CA LYS A 32 15.32 -15.70 -14.25
C LYS A 32 15.64 -14.24 -13.91
N ASN A 33 14.86 -13.30 -14.41
CA ASN A 33 15.05 -11.87 -14.13
C ASN A 33 14.41 -11.53 -12.79
N THR A 34 15.16 -11.64 -11.72
CA THR A 34 14.75 -11.24 -10.38
C THR A 34 15.38 -9.91 -10.02
N VAL A 35 14.57 -8.92 -9.67
CA VAL A 35 15.04 -7.60 -9.20
C VAL A 35 15.93 -7.77 -7.96
N ASN A 36 15.48 -8.61 -7.03
CA ASN A 36 16.24 -9.00 -5.85
C ASN A 36 15.84 -10.42 -5.46
N PRO A 37 16.80 -11.33 -5.18
CA PRO A 37 16.52 -12.71 -4.78
C PRO A 37 15.58 -12.83 -3.56
N ALA A 38 15.56 -11.83 -2.66
CA ALA A 38 14.66 -11.82 -1.52
C ALA A 38 13.16 -11.71 -1.92
N PHE A 39 12.86 -11.17 -3.11
CA PHE A 39 11.50 -11.08 -3.65
C PHE A 39 11.03 -12.33 -4.39
N ALA A 40 11.94 -13.24 -4.70
CA ALA A 40 11.58 -14.50 -5.35
C ALA A 40 10.84 -15.49 -4.44
N LYS A 41 10.79 -15.23 -3.14
CA LYS A 41 10.08 -16.10 -2.20
C LYS A 41 8.58 -15.87 -2.29
N THR A 42 7.84 -16.90 -2.68
CA THR A 42 6.37 -16.87 -2.79
C THR A 42 5.67 -17.39 -1.53
N SER A 43 6.39 -18.02 -0.62
CA SER A 43 5.87 -18.53 0.64
C SER A 43 6.92 -18.53 1.74
N ARG A 44 6.48 -18.68 2.99
CA ARG A 44 7.32 -18.88 4.17
C ARG A 44 6.69 -19.91 5.10
N PRO A 45 7.44 -20.48 6.05
CA PRO A 45 6.87 -21.42 7.02
C PRO A 45 5.71 -20.82 7.82
N CYS A 46 4.58 -21.51 7.86
CA CYS A 46 3.41 -21.15 8.63
C CYS A 46 3.25 -22.17 9.78
N PRO A 47 3.11 -21.76 11.03
CA PRO A 47 3.24 -20.39 11.54
C PRO A 47 4.70 -19.89 11.58
N PRO A 48 5.00 -18.60 11.67
CA PRO A 48 4.06 -17.48 11.83
C PRO A 48 3.60 -16.83 10.52
N PHE A 49 4.16 -17.21 9.36
CA PHE A 49 3.92 -16.53 8.08
C PHE A 49 2.79 -17.19 7.29
N CYS A 50 1.61 -17.29 7.90
CA CYS A 50 0.44 -17.85 7.23
C CYS A 50 -0.17 -16.86 6.23
N VAL A 51 -0.86 -17.39 5.22
CA VAL A 51 -1.58 -16.58 4.24
C VAL A 51 -2.62 -15.71 4.95
N GLN A 52 -2.62 -14.42 4.63
CA GLN A 52 -3.58 -13.47 5.18
C GLN A 52 -4.95 -13.63 4.52
N PRO A 53 -6.05 -13.30 5.23
CA PRO A 53 -7.39 -13.33 4.63
C PRO A 53 -7.50 -12.40 3.43
N MET A 54 -8.19 -12.86 2.38
CA MET A 54 -8.51 -12.04 1.20
C MET A 54 -9.42 -10.86 1.56
N GLN A 55 -10.29 -11.02 2.56
CA GLN A 55 -11.08 -9.95 3.14
C GLN A 55 -10.62 -9.69 4.56
N LEU A 56 -9.86 -8.63 4.76
CA LEU A 56 -9.25 -8.31 6.05
C LEU A 56 -10.28 -7.82 7.06
N ARG A 57 -11.16 -6.92 6.63
CA ARG A 57 -12.28 -6.33 7.41
C ARG A 57 -13.36 -5.82 6.45
N PRO A 58 -14.63 -5.69 6.89
CA PRO A 58 -15.65 -4.95 6.13
C PRO A 58 -15.15 -3.53 5.83
N GLY A 59 -15.38 -3.06 4.60
CA GLY A 59 -14.95 -1.74 4.15
C GLY A 59 -13.48 -1.64 3.72
N VAL A 60 -12.67 -2.69 3.90
CA VAL A 60 -11.29 -2.76 3.41
C VAL A 60 -11.24 -3.62 2.15
N GLU A 61 -10.94 -3.01 1.03
CA GLU A 61 -10.79 -3.73 -0.24
C GLU A 61 -9.41 -4.38 -0.33
N THR A 62 -9.37 -5.59 -0.88
CA THR A 62 -8.13 -6.23 -1.31
C THR A 62 -7.98 -6.05 -2.80
N ILE A 63 -6.84 -5.54 -3.22
CA ILE A 63 -6.53 -5.21 -4.62
C ILE A 63 -5.41 -6.07 -5.15
N GLY A 64 -5.33 -6.15 -6.46
CA GLY A 64 -4.30 -6.88 -7.18
C GLY A 64 -3.30 -5.98 -7.90
N GLU A 65 -2.52 -6.62 -8.77
CA GLU A 65 -1.44 -5.98 -9.53
C GLU A 65 -1.95 -4.86 -10.44
N GLN A 66 -3.11 -5.01 -11.07
CA GLN A 66 -3.64 -4.01 -11.98
C GLN A 66 -4.08 -2.75 -11.26
N GLU A 67 -4.81 -2.92 -10.17
CA GLU A 67 -5.30 -1.81 -9.37
C GLU A 67 -4.15 -1.01 -8.77
N ILE A 68 -3.11 -1.67 -8.24
CA ILE A 68 -1.96 -0.96 -7.67
C ILE A 68 -1.21 -0.16 -8.74
N ILE A 69 -1.04 -0.69 -9.96
CA ILE A 69 -0.43 0.04 -11.08
C ILE A 69 -1.31 1.23 -11.48
N HIS A 70 -2.63 1.04 -11.56
CA HIS A 70 -3.56 2.10 -11.87
C HIS A 70 -3.46 3.24 -10.85
N TYR A 71 -3.49 2.93 -9.55
CA TYR A 71 -3.31 3.93 -8.50
C TYR A 71 -1.95 4.63 -8.56
N ALA A 72 -0.88 3.91 -8.87
CA ALA A 72 0.43 4.51 -9.03
C ALA A 72 0.48 5.51 -10.20
N VAL A 73 -0.17 5.17 -11.32
CA VAL A 73 -0.31 6.08 -12.48
C VAL A 73 -1.15 7.30 -12.11
N MET A 74 -2.31 7.11 -11.47
CA MET A 74 -3.17 8.20 -11.02
C MET A 74 -2.40 9.17 -10.12
N MET A 75 -1.72 8.63 -9.10
CA MET A 75 -0.92 9.41 -8.16
C MET A 75 0.20 10.18 -8.86
N SER A 76 0.91 9.57 -9.81
CA SER A 76 1.98 10.23 -10.57
C SER A 76 1.51 11.39 -11.44
N LYS A 77 0.23 11.39 -11.81
CA LYS A 77 -0.44 12.44 -12.58
C LYS A 77 -1.22 13.45 -11.75
N GLY A 78 -1.17 13.32 -10.41
CA GLY A 78 -1.95 14.16 -9.50
C GLY A 78 -3.47 13.97 -9.62
N MET A 79 -3.92 12.83 -10.13
CA MET A 79 -5.33 12.48 -10.22
C MET A 79 -5.87 12.07 -8.85
N LYS A 80 -7.15 12.34 -8.64
CA LYS A 80 -7.85 12.02 -7.38
C LYS A 80 -8.84 10.87 -7.58
N MET A 81 -9.26 10.29 -6.48
CA MET A 81 -10.35 9.33 -6.45
C MET A 81 -11.69 10.01 -6.80
N PRO A 82 -12.73 9.24 -7.18
CA PRO A 82 -14.05 9.81 -7.49
C PRO A 82 -14.68 10.61 -6.36
N ASP A 83 -14.34 10.31 -5.10
CA ASP A 83 -14.77 11.05 -3.92
C ASP A 83 -13.95 12.33 -3.65
N GLY A 84 -12.97 12.62 -4.50
CA GLY A 84 -12.08 13.77 -4.40
C GLY A 84 -10.84 13.55 -3.52
N SER A 85 -10.69 12.40 -2.88
CA SER A 85 -9.52 12.10 -2.05
C SER A 85 -8.25 11.91 -2.88
N GLU A 86 -7.12 12.30 -2.31
CA GLU A 86 -5.80 12.00 -2.88
C GLU A 86 -5.42 10.55 -2.59
N ILE A 87 -4.60 9.96 -3.46
CA ILE A 87 -4.12 8.59 -3.29
C ILE A 87 -2.74 8.62 -2.63
N MET A 88 -2.53 7.74 -1.65
CA MET A 88 -1.23 7.49 -1.05
C MET A 88 -0.94 6.00 -1.03
N ILE A 89 0.12 5.59 -1.74
CA ILE A 89 0.60 4.21 -1.69
C ILE A 89 1.64 4.09 -0.58
N ILE A 90 1.39 3.17 0.35
CA ILE A 90 2.19 2.99 1.55
C ILE A 90 2.88 1.63 1.53
N ASP A 91 4.20 1.65 1.62
CA ASP A 91 5.01 0.48 1.90
C ASP A 91 5.08 0.28 3.42
N SER A 92 4.40 -0.77 3.90
CA SER A 92 4.33 -1.11 5.33
C SER A 92 5.54 -1.89 5.84
N ARG A 93 6.50 -2.18 4.97
CA ARG A 93 7.68 -2.97 5.33
C ARG A 93 8.68 -2.16 6.15
N THR A 94 9.57 -2.88 6.82
CA THR A 94 10.70 -2.27 7.52
C THR A 94 11.73 -1.69 6.54
N PRO A 95 12.54 -0.69 6.94
CA PRO A 95 13.49 -0.02 6.04
C PRO A 95 14.49 -0.93 5.33
N ASP A 96 14.88 -2.04 5.95
CA ASP A 96 15.75 -3.05 5.33
C ASP A 96 15.13 -3.73 4.10
N TRP A 97 13.79 -3.83 4.05
CA TRP A 97 13.06 -4.30 2.88
C TRP A 97 12.92 -3.23 1.82
N THR A 98 12.63 -2.00 2.20
CA THR A 98 12.45 -0.91 1.24
C THR A 98 13.75 -0.54 0.54
N ALA A 99 14.88 -0.71 1.21
CA ALA A 99 16.22 -0.54 0.61
C ALA A 99 16.49 -1.51 -0.57
N LYS A 100 15.76 -2.64 -0.66
CA LYS A 100 15.87 -3.60 -1.76
C LYS A 100 15.00 -3.22 -2.97
N GLY A 101 14.10 -2.27 -2.82
CA GLY A 101 13.19 -1.77 -3.84
C GLY A 101 11.77 -1.54 -3.31
N MET A 102 11.11 -0.54 -3.89
CA MET A 102 9.75 -0.12 -3.58
C MET A 102 8.95 0.06 -4.86
N ILE A 103 7.63 0.06 -4.74
CA ILE A 103 6.73 0.52 -5.81
C ILE A 103 7.01 2.01 -6.04
N PRO A 104 7.18 2.46 -7.29
CA PRO A 104 7.43 3.86 -7.60
C PRO A 104 6.36 4.78 -7.02
N GLY A 105 6.79 5.84 -6.34
CA GLY A 105 5.90 6.81 -5.69
C GLY A 105 5.36 6.39 -4.33
N ALA A 106 5.59 5.17 -3.87
CA ALA A 106 5.18 4.74 -2.53
C ALA A 106 5.97 5.45 -1.43
N VAL A 107 5.34 5.64 -0.29
CA VAL A 107 5.96 6.18 0.92
C VAL A 107 6.15 5.05 1.93
N ASN A 108 7.33 4.95 2.53
CA ASN A 108 7.54 3.96 3.58
C ASN A 108 6.99 4.46 4.92
N ILE A 109 6.03 3.73 5.46
CA ILE A 109 5.53 3.88 6.82
C ILE A 109 5.54 2.49 7.44
N PRO A 110 6.62 2.12 8.14
CA PRO A 110 6.75 0.80 8.73
C PRO A 110 5.59 0.46 9.66
N TRP A 111 5.11 -0.77 9.59
CA TRP A 111 3.97 -1.25 10.39
C TRP A 111 4.16 -1.07 11.91
N THR A 112 5.38 -0.95 12.37
CA THR A 112 5.71 -0.67 13.76
C THR A 112 5.40 0.77 14.18
N HIS A 113 5.35 1.72 13.22
CA HIS A 113 5.10 3.14 13.51
C HIS A 113 3.62 3.46 13.75
N LEU A 114 2.71 2.57 13.40
CA LEU A 114 1.27 2.74 13.60
C LEU A 114 0.71 1.80 14.68
N SER A 115 1.56 1.08 15.41
CA SER A 115 1.14 0.08 16.37
C SER A 115 1.69 0.36 17.76
N GLU A 116 0.81 0.80 18.66
CA GLU A 116 1.14 0.96 20.09
C GLU A 116 1.65 -0.35 20.71
N ALA A 117 1.08 -1.50 20.31
CA ALA A 117 1.54 -2.83 20.74
C ALA A 117 2.98 -3.15 20.31
N LYS A 118 3.55 -2.37 19.40
CA LYS A 118 4.94 -2.45 18.94
C LYS A 118 5.79 -1.27 19.41
N GLY A 119 5.26 -0.49 20.34
CA GLY A 119 5.97 0.62 20.97
C GLY A 119 5.86 1.94 20.25
N ALA A 120 4.95 2.07 19.27
CA ALA A 120 4.65 3.38 18.70
C ALA A 120 3.95 4.26 19.74
N ASP A 121 4.43 5.49 19.87
CA ASP A 121 3.83 6.49 20.72
C ASP A 121 2.52 7.02 20.11
N PRO A 122 1.41 7.13 20.88
CA PRO A 122 0.15 7.64 20.37
C PRO A 122 0.22 9.03 19.74
N ILE A 123 1.09 9.91 20.24
CA ILE A 123 1.30 11.25 19.67
C ILE A 123 1.91 11.12 18.26
N SER A 124 2.94 10.30 18.11
CA SER A 124 3.56 10.04 16.81
C SER A 124 2.59 9.40 15.81
N ILE A 125 1.67 8.55 16.26
CA ILE A 125 0.61 7.99 15.42
C ILE A 125 -0.33 9.10 14.97
N ALA A 126 -0.77 9.97 15.90
CA ALA A 126 -1.64 11.10 15.60
C ALA A 126 -0.99 12.06 14.58
N GLU A 127 0.30 12.36 14.73
CA GLU A 127 1.07 13.16 13.76
C GLU A 127 1.07 12.52 12.36
N ILE A 128 1.28 11.22 12.26
CA ILE A 128 1.22 10.52 10.97
C ILE A 128 -0.19 10.62 10.36
N MET A 129 -1.23 10.44 11.17
CA MET A 129 -2.62 10.52 10.71
C MET A 129 -2.99 11.92 10.22
N THR A 130 -2.58 12.95 10.91
CA THR A 130 -2.89 14.34 10.54
C THR A 130 -2.00 14.83 9.40
N GLU A 131 -0.68 14.76 9.54
CA GLU A 131 0.25 15.37 8.60
C GLU A 131 0.41 14.58 7.30
N LYS A 132 0.37 13.24 7.39
CA LYS A 132 0.58 12.39 6.20
C LYS A 132 -0.72 11.93 5.57
N PHE A 133 -1.69 11.52 6.38
CA PHE A 133 -2.94 10.95 5.85
C PHE A 133 -4.05 11.98 5.65
N GLY A 134 -3.89 13.18 6.21
CA GLY A 134 -4.86 14.27 6.05
C GLY A 134 -6.09 14.12 6.94
N ALA A 135 -6.01 13.33 8.02
CA ALA A 135 -7.04 13.31 9.04
C ALA A 135 -7.00 14.63 9.85
N GLU A 136 -8.13 15.09 10.33
CA GLU A 136 -8.25 16.23 11.23
C GLU A 136 -8.49 15.73 12.65
N GLU A 137 -7.73 16.21 13.62
CA GLU A 137 -7.90 15.84 15.03
C GLU A 137 -8.58 16.99 15.78
N GLN A 138 -9.68 16.70 16.46
CA GLN A 138 -10.40 17.66 17.32
C GLN A 138 -10.80 16.98 18.63
N ASN A 139 -10.26 17.45 19.73
CA ASN A 139 -10.58 16.95 21.08
C ASN A 139 -10.36 15.41 21.24
N GLY A 140 -9.31 14.87 20.65
CA GLY A 140 -8.98 13.46 20.70
C GLY A 140 -9.78 12.56 19.73
N LEU A 141 -10.60 13.16 18.85
CA LEU A 141 -11.35 12.46 17.81
C LEU A 141 -10.78 12.80 16.43
N PHE A 142 -10.72 11.80 15.57
CA PHE A 142 -10.27 11.97 14.19
C PHE A 142 -11.46 12.08 13.23
N TYR A 143 -11.33 13.00 12.27
CA TYR A 143 -12.27 13.25 11.18
C TYR A 143 -11.55 13.01 9.85
N TYR A 144 -12.19 12.33 8.93
CA TYR A 144 -11.57 11.82 7.70
C TYR A 144 -12.11 12.45 6.42
N ASN A 145 -12.86 13.55 6.51
CA ASN A 145 -13.49 14.19 5.35
C ASN A 145 -12.48 14.60 4.27
N ASN A 146 -11.26 14.96 4.67
CA ASN A 146 -10.17 15.36 3.79
C ASN A 146 -9.04 14.33 3.75
N ALA A 147 -9.25 13.15 4.35
CA ALA A 147 -8.23 12.12 4.40
C ALA A 147 -7.96 11.51 3.00
N LYS A 148 -6.73 11.04 2.84
CA LYS A 148 -6.31 10.36 1.61
C LYS A 148 -6.86 8.94 1.55
N THR A 149 -7.07 8.44 0.34
CA THR A 149 -7.24 7.01 0.11
C THR A 149 -5.91 6.31 0.27
N LEU A 150 -5.81 5.43 1.28
CA LEU A 150 -4.58 4.73 1.61
C LEU A 150 -4.54 3.36 0.93
N VAL A 151 -3.49 3.09 0.18
CA VAL A 151 -3.23 1.81 -0.49
C VAL A 151 -1.98 1.20 0.13
N MET A 152 -2.14 0.12 0.90
CA MET A 152 -1.05 -0.46 1.68
C MET A 152 -0.59 -1.79 1.12
N TYR A 153 0.72 -2.01 1.07
CA TYR A 153 1.30 -3.26 0.63
C TYR A 153 2.48 -3.72 1.50
N CYS A 154 2.85 -4.97 1.35
CA CYS A 154 4.08 -5.56 1.87
C CYS A 154 4.60 -6.68 0.94
N ASN A 155 5.32 -7.68 1.45
CA ASN A 155 6.06 -8.63 0.62
C ASN A 155 5.23 -9.73 -0.07
N GLY A 156 3.95 -9.88 0.26
CA GLY A 156 3.08 -10.88 -0.36
C GLY A 156 1.96 -11.35 0.57
N MET A 157 1.15 -12.30 0.08
CA MET A 157 -0.07 -12.78 0.75
C MET A 157 0.18 -13.44 2.12
N TRP A 158 1.40 -13.86 2.40
CA TRP A 158 1.85 -14.43 3.69
C TRP A 158 2.41 -13.36 4.64
N CYS A 159 2.51 -12.09 4.20
CA CYS A 159 3.09 -11.01 4.98
C CYS A 159 2.00 -10.28 5.79
N GLY A 160 2.17 -10.23 7.12
CA GLY A 160 1.22 -9.55 8.02
C GLY A 160 1.47 -8.06 8.23
N GLN A 161 2.48 -7.45 7.60
CA GLN A 161 2.88 -6.07 7.92
C GLN A 161 1.82 -5.04 7.48
N SER A 162 1.35 -5.08 6.22
CA SER A 162 0.26 -4.21 5.79
C SER A 162 -1.09 -4.52 6.47
N PRO A 163 -1.49 -5.80 6.65
CA PRO A 163 -2.67 -6.11 7.47
C PRO A 163 -2.60 -5.55 8.89
N ASN A 164 -1.44 -5.57 9.52
CA ASN A 164 -1.27 -5.00 10.87
C ASN A 164 -1.36 -3.47 10.87
N ASN A 165 -0.80 -2.79 9.86
CA ASN A 165 -0.98 -1.34 9.69
C ASN A 165 -2.46 -0.98 9.57
N ILE A 166 -3.19 -1.67 8.69
CA ILE A 166 -4.63 -1.45 8.49
C ILE A 166 -5.39 -1.67 9.80
N LYS A 167 -5.16 -2.80 10.48
CA LYS A 167 -5.83 -3.09 11.76
C LYS A 167 -5.50 -2.07 12.85
N SER A 168 -4.30 -1.50 12.85
CA SER A 168 -3.94 -0.44 13.80
C SER A 168 -4.69 0.83 13.52
N LEU A 169 -4.78 1.26 12.26
CA LEU A 169 -5.52 2.46 11.86
C LEU A 169 -7.02 2.34 12.12
N LEU A 170 -7.62 1.18 11.89
CA LEU A 170 -9.05 0.92 12.15
C LEU A 170 -9.44 1.03 13.64
N LYS A 171 -8.50 1.21 14.55
CA LYS A 171 -8.79 1.51 15.96
C LYS A 171 -9.11 2.98 16.20
N TYR A 172 -8.75 3.82 15.27
CA TYR A 172 -8.96 5.27 15.33
C TYR A 172 -10.21 5.73 14.54
N GLY A 173 -10.96 4.79 13.92
CA GLY A 173 -12.21 5.02 13.23
C GLY A 173 -12.27 4.47 11.80
#